data_d177402c702d6d9bcef390dc5a7155c6
#
_entry.id   d177402c702d6d9bcef390dc5a7155c6
#
_cell.length_a   1.000
_cell.length_b   1.000
_cell.length_c   1.000
_cell.angle_alpha   90.00
_cell.angle_beta   90.00
_cell.angle_gamma   90.00
#
_symmetry.space_group_name_H-M   'P 1'
#
loop_
_entity.id
_entity.type
_entity.pdbx_description
1 polymer ?
#
loop_
_entity_poly.entity_id
_entity_poly.type
_entity_poly.pdbx_seq_one_letter_code
_entity_poly.pdbx_strand_id
1 'polypeptide(L)'
;MIAILILLLLQDSPRFLNNNHTIFSQNENFYVLKKDTLYKYSEDRWFASKHDLDLKNYKFNVIDNEDNTYLVSKGGGKVLLFNNEKLKVISNSNFWEATYQSFDFIKNDTLFSYGGYGHFNTKNKLIYFDKVSKEWFDIKINENNLKTARRNPIGSYNNKMNEFFVGLGVYDNVTYSNVLRFDFKTNKWDKYADIGKKFSPNYKLIPSYKLPLIIYEGEKITFDFENKIYNIYKEESSAINSFIQIHYNLFTNQFFISKENNGFIDLIILDEKDFLKKIKSTHSFKKDLNKLTIFLGVSLALALALILIVFRFRKKETGLVKLNKNLKKIKSKLDESDLIFFDKIFRSHPKAVKYQDLMDMLDNTLAYETKIKKIAAAKIRIDTVLCKYCKSNDSILQSKKNIHDSRFKEMFLKID
;
A
#
# COMPACT_ATOMS: atom_id res chain seq x y z
N MET A 1 -51.55 -15.00 0.94
CA MET A 1 -51.67 -14.64 -0.49
C MET A 1 -50.33 -14.54 -1.21
N ILE A 2 -49.33 -13.86 -0.68
CA ILE A 2 -47.98 -13.77 -1.26
C ILE A 2 -47.25 -15.13 -1.35
N ALA A 3 -47.37 -16.00 -0.37
CA ALA A 3 -46.76 -17.34 -0.39
C ALA A 3 -47.35 -18.25 -1.49
N ILE A 4 -48.64 -18.08 -1.84
CA ILE A 4 -49.31 -18.85 -2.89
C ILE A 4 -48.84 -18.34 -4.26
N LEU A 5 -48.62 -17.02 -4.42
CA LEU A 5 -48.09 -16.43 -5.66
C LEU A 5 -46.64 -16.89 -5.96
N ILE A 6 -45.82 -17.02 -4.90
CA ILE A 6 -44.44 -17.57 -5.02
C ILE A 6 -44.47 -19.06 -5.38
N LEU A 7 -45.43 -19.84 -4.87
CA LEU A 7 -45.60 -21.26 -5.20
C LEU A 7 -46.05 -21.46 -6.66
N LEU A 8 -46.91 -20.56 -7.20
CA LEU A 8 -47.36 -20.61 -8.60
C LEU A 8 -46.26 -20.22 -9.60
N LEU A 9 -45.36 -19.30 -9.25
CA LEU A 9 -44.18 -18.95 -10.05
C LEU A 9 -43.12 -20.07 -10.06
N LEU A 10 -43.09 -20.93 -9.05
CA LEU A 10 -42.18 -22.08 -8.95
C LEU A 10 -42.67 -23.32 -9.74
N GLN A 11 -43.92 -23.37 -10.19
CA GLN A 11 -44.45 -24.55 -10.88
C GLN A 11 -44.05 -24.66 -12.34
N ASP A 12 -43.60 -23.56 -13.01
CA ASP A 12 -43.25 -23.56 -14.44
C ASP A 12 -41.77 -23.40 -14.73
N SER A 13 -40.87 -23.23 -13.73
CA SER A 13 -39.45 -23.13 -13.98
C SER A 13 -38.83 -24.50 -14.35
N PRO A 14 -38.07 -24.58 -15.44
CA PRO A 14 -37.42 -25.86 -15.80
C PRO A 14 -36.44 -26.27 -14.70
N ARG A 15 -36.60 -27.50 -14.19
CA ARG A 15 -35.69 -28.11 -13.23
C ARG A 15 -34.62 -28.90 -13.97
N PHE A 16 -33.35 -28.62 -13.63
CA PHE A 16 -32.23 -29.27 -14.26
C PHE A 16 -31.53 -30.25 -13.32
N LEU A 17 -31.28 -31.45 -13.75
CA LEU A 17 -30.34 -32.38 -13.12
C LEU A 17 -28.94 -32.01 -13.55
N ASN A 18 -28.05 -31.68 -12.64
CA ASN A 18 -26.63 -31.37 -12.77
C ASN A 18 -26.21 -29.96 -13.22
N ASN A 19 -24.93 -29.64 -12.97
CA ASN A 19 -24.35 -28.29 -12.94
C ASN A 19 -23.80 -27.80 -14.31
N ASN A 20 -24.04 -28.48 -15.42
CA ASN A 20 -23.54 -28.10 -16.73
C ASN A 20 -24.56 -27.23 -17.49
N HIS A 21 -24.73 -26.00 -16.99
CA HIS A 21 -25.54 -25.00 -17.68
C HIS A 21 -24.83 -23.63 -17.58
N THR A 22 -25.25 -22.68 -18.39
CA THR A 22 -24.81 -21.28 -18.34
C THR A 22 -26.04 -20.41 -18.34
N ILE A 23 -26.15 -19.51 -17.35
CA ILE A 23 -27.22 -18.51 -17.29
C ILE A 23 -26.71 -17.17 -17.80
N PHE A 24 -27.55 -16.46 -18.56
CA PHE A 24 -27.24 -15.12 -19.10
C PHE A 24 -28.52 -14.36 -19.41
N SER A 25 -28.37 -13.13 -19.81
CA SER A 25 -29.51 -12.29 -20.26
C SER A 25 -29.17 -11.57 -21.56
N GLN A 26 -30.20 -11.19 -22.29
CA GLN A 26 -30.12 -10.22 -23.38
C GLN A 26 -31.38 -9.37 -23.38
N ASN A 27 -31.23 -8.06 -23.33
CA ASN A 27 -32.33 -7.11 -23.10
C ASN A 27 -33.12 -7.48 -21.84
N GLU A 28 -34.41 -7.62 -21.91
CA GLU A 28 -35.29 -7.99 -20.79
C GLU A 28 -35.38 -9.50 -20.53
N ASN A 29 -34.85 -10.32 -21.45
CA ASN A 29 -35.03 -11.76 -21.39
C ASN A 29 -33.88 -12.46 -20.67
N PHE A 30 -34.19 -13.52 -19.94
CA PHE A 30 -33.22 -14.39 -19.31
C PHE A 30 -33.13 -15.72 -20.06
N TYR A 31 -31.92 -16.28 -20.11
CA TYR A 31 -31.62 -17.49 -20.85
C TYR A 31 -30.84 -18.49 -20.00
N VAL A 32 -31.10 -19.77 -20.25
CA VAL A 32 -30.31 -20.87 -19.75
C VAL A 32 -29.84 -21.73 -20.93
N LEU A 33 -28.55 -21.78 -21.11
CA LEU A 33 -27.93 -22.64 -22.11
C LEU A 33 -27.51 -23.96 -21.47
N LYS A 34 -28.05 -25.06 -21.94
CA LYS A 34 -27.74 -26.41 -21.47
C LYS A 34 -27.59 -27.40 -22.61
N LYS A 35 -26.38 -27.96 -22.79
CA LYS A 35 -26.06 -28.94 -23.83
C LYS A 35 -26.49 -28.47 -25.24
N ASP A 36 -27.61 -28.95 -25.69
CA ASP A 36 -28.22 -28.77 -27.01
C ASP A 36 -29.51 -27.90 -26.95
N THR A 37 -29.83 -27.36 -25.79
CA THR A 37 -31.12 -26.67 -25.57
C THR A 37 -30.86 -25.30 -24.97
N LEU A 38 -31.50 -24.28 -25.54
CA LEU A 38 -31.57 -22.93 -25.03
C LEU A 38 -32.99 -22.75 -24.47
N TYR A 39 -33.07 -22.38 -23.18
CA TYR A 39 -34.29 -21.99 -22.52
C TYR A 39 -34.33 -20.47 -22.41
N LYS A 40 -35.47 -19.87 -22.78
CA LYS A 40 -35.74 -18.44 -22.67
C LYS A 40 -36.86 -18.22 -21.64
N TYR A 41 -36.65 -17.28 -20.73
CA TYR A 41 -37.70 -16.74 -19.85
C TYR A 41 -38.12 -15.38 -20.35
N SER A 42 -39.42 -15.26 -20.69
CA SER A 42 -40.02 -14.02 -21.20
C SER A 42 -41.52 -14.08 -20.88
N GLU A 43 -42.12 -12.94 -20.53
CA GLU A 43 -43.55 -12.83 -20.22
C GLU A 43 -44.02 -13.89 -19.19
N ASP A 44 -43.23 -14.07 -18.14
CA ASP A 44 -43.49 -15.02 -17.04
C ASP A 44 -43.59 -16.51 -17.48
N ARG A 45 -43.01 -16.86 -18.63
CA ARG A 45 -43.03 -18.22 -19.18
C ARG A 45 -41.66 -18.66 -19.67
N TRP A 46 -41.47 -19.98 -19.67
CA TRP A 46 -40.29 -20.61 -20.24
C TRP A 46 -40.58 -21.18 -21.61
N PHE A 47 -39.68 -20.89 -22.55
CA PHE A 47 -39.65 -21.45 -23.91
C PHE A 47 -38.35 -22.22 -24.09
N ALA A 48 -38.43 -23.38 -24.75
CA ALA A 48 -37.27 -24.20 -25.05
C ALA A 48 -37.06 -24.31 -26.54
N SER A 49 -35.82 -24.08 -27.01
CA SER A 49 -35.41 -24.28 -28.41
C SER A 49 -34.14 -25.14 -28.47
N LYS A 50 -34.06 -26.03 -29.45
CA LYS A 50 -32.85 -26.83 -29.69
C LYS A 50 -31.89 -26.09 -30.62
N HIS A 51 -30.60 -26.38 -30.44
CA HIS A 51 -29.52 -25.93 -31.33
C HIS A 51 -28.58 -27.07 -31.63
N ASP A 52 -27.87 -27.01 -32.78
CA ASP A 52 -26.99 -28.10 -33.28
C ASP A 52 -25.56 -28.06 -32.73
N LEU A 53 -25.27 -27.15 -31.78
CA LEU A 53 -23.92 -27.01 -31.23
C LEU A 53 -23.65 -28.06 -30.14
N ASP A 54 -22.54 -28.80 -30.25
CA ASP A 54 -22.08 -29.69 -29.17
C ASP A 54 -21.36 -28.88 -28.08
N LEU A 55 -22.10 -28.61 -26.99
CA LEU A 55 -21.64 -27.79 -25.85
C LEU A 55 -21.51 -28.62 -24.56
N LYS A 56 -21.55 -29.94 -24.63
CA LYS A 56 -21.63 -30.85 -23.45
C LYS A 56 -20.56 -30.60 -22.39
N ASN A 57 -19.34 -30.25 -22.81
CA ASN A 57 -18.17 -30.11 -21.92
C ASN A 57 -17.74 -28.68 -21.67
N TYR A 58 -18.51 -27.70 -22.15
CA TYR A 58 -18.14 -26.30 -22.01
C TYR A 58 -18.87 -25.63 -20.84
N LYS A 59 -18.13 -24.85 -20.06
CA LYS A 59 -18.64 -23.84 -19.15
C LYS A 59 -18.20 -22.49 -19.68
N PHE A 60 -19.07 -21.50 -19.62
CA PHE A 60 -18.82 -20.19 -20.20
C PHE A 60 -18.77 -19.08 -19.14
N ASN A 61 -17.90 -18.11 -19.36
CA ASN A 61 -18.05 -16.77 -18.82
C ASN A 61 -18.97 -15.99 -19.74
N VAL A 62 -19.86 -15.21 -19.15
CA VAL A 62 -20.82 -14.40 -19.89
C VAL A 62 -20.38 -12.95 -19.85
N ILE A 63 -20.38 -12.30 -21.01
CA ILE A 63 -19.97 -10.92 -21.17
C ILE A 63 -21.00 -10.22 -22.06
N ASP A 64 -21.74 -9.30 -21.48
CA ASP A 64 -22.78 -8.55 -22.16
C ASP A 64 -22.23 -7.25 -22.77
N ASN A 65 -22.68 -6.93 -23.96
CA ASN A 65 -22.40 -5.70 -24.66
C ASN A 65 -23.66 -5.28 -25.43
N GLU A 66 -24.40 -4.32 -24.88
CA GLU A 66 -25.65 -3.76 -25.47
C GLU A 66 -26.47 -4.79 -26.25
N ASP A 67 -26.20 -4.93 -27.57
CA ASP A 67 -26.95 -5.83 -28.46
C ASP A 67 -26.41 -7.25 -28.54
N ASN A 68 -25.25 -7.55 -27.95
CA ASN A 68 -24.56 -8.82 -28.09
C ASN A 68 -24.21 -9.42 -26.71
N THR A 69 -24.45 -10.71 -26.54
CA THR A 69 -23.93 -11.48 -25.42
C THR A 69 -22.90 -12.45 -25.91
N TYR A 70 -21.66 -12.34 -25.38
CA TYR A 70 -20.58 -13.27 -25.68
C TYR A 70 -20.47 -14.32 -24.57
N LEU A 71 -20.30 -15.57 -25.01
CA LEU A 71 -20.07 -16.71 -24.14
C LEU A 71 -18.64 -17.21 -24.41
N VAL A 72 -17.72 -16.91 -23.49
CA VAL A 72 -16.31 -17.31 -23.60
C VAL A 72 -16.07 -18.56 -22.79
N SER A 73 -15.57 -19.62 -23.41
CA SER A 73 -15.39 -20.91 -22.72
C SER A 73 -14.31 -20.81 -21.63
N LYS A 74 -14.61 -21.33 -20.44
CA LYS A 74 -13.66 -21.39 -19.33
C LYS A 74 -12.57 -22.40 -19.66
N GLY A 75 -11.34 -21.92 -19.83
CA GLY A 75 -10.17 -22.73 -20.11
C GLY A 75 -10.00 -23.19 -21.55
N GLY A 76 -10.75 -22.62 -22.49
CA GLY A 76 -10.58 -22.88 -23.91
C GLY A 76 -10.96 -21.70 -24.78
N GLY A 77 -10.32 -21.51 -25.91
CA GLY A 77 -10.49 -20.36 -26.79
C GLY A 77 -11.85 -20.23 -27.51
N LYS A 78 -12.81 -21.13 -27.24
CA LYS A 78 -14.11 -21.10 -27.93
C LYS A 78 -14.91 -19.87 -27.49
N VAL A 79 -15.40 -19.11 -28.48
CA VAL A 79 -16.26 -17.94 -28.30
C VAL A 79 -17.56 -18.17 -29.03
N LEU A 80 -18.66 -18.01 -28.32
CA LEU A 80 -19.99 -17.98 -28.90
C LEU A 80 -20.53 -16.55 -28.86
N LEU A 81 -21.22 -16.16 -29.89
CA LEU A 81 -22.02 -14.94 -29.96
C LEU A 81 -23.50 -15.33 -29.89
N PHE A 82 -24.20 -14.71 -28.94
CA PHE A 82 -25.64 -14.74 -28.88
C PHE A 82 -26.18 -13.39 -29.28
N ASN A 83 -26.97 -13.36 -30.35
CA ASN A 83 -27.60 -12.17 -30.89
C ASN A 83 -28.89 -12.55 -31.58
N ASN A 84 -29.96 -11.75 -31.44
CA ASN A 84 -31.28 -12.01 -32.01
C ASN A 84 -31.78 -13.44 -31.78
N GLU A 85 -31.64 -13.91 -30.53
CA GLU A 85 -32.05 -15.27 -30.10
C GLU A 85 -31.31 -16.42 -30.81
N LYS A 86 -30.24 -16.15 -31.54
CA LYS A 86 -29.42 -17.13 -32.22
C LYS A 86 -28.04 -17.25 -31.58
N LEU A 87 -27.65 -18.48 -31.36
CA LEU A 87 -26.33 -18.84 -30.83
C LEU A 87 -25.41 -19.28 -31.98
N LYS A 88 -24.26 -18.67 -32.12
CA LYS A 88 -23.27 -18.95 -33.16
C LYS A 88 -21.87 -19.08 -32.61
N VAL A 89 -21.12 -20.12 -33.01
CA VAL A 89 -19.66 -20.18 -32.77
C VAL A 89 -18.98 -19.15 -33.68
N ILE A 90 -18.20 -18.26 -33.12
CA ILE A 90 -17.47 -17.23 -33.86
C ILE A 90 -15.94 -17.40 -33.82
N SER A 91 -15.42 -18.31 -33.01
CA SER A 91 -13.99 -18.64 -32.96
C SER A 91 -13.65 -19.80 -33.88
N ASN A 92 -12.49 -19.75 -34.52
CA ASN A 92 -11.93 -20.86 -35.27
C ASN A 92 -11.24 -21.86 -34.35
N SER A 93 -10.58 -21.37 -33.27
CA SER A 93 -9.90 -22.20 -32.31
C SER A 93 -10.86 -22.70 -31.22
N ASN A 94 -10.73 -23.99 -30.90
CA ASN A 94 -11.40 -24.59 -29.76
C ASN A 94 -10.58 -24.53 -28.48
N PHE A 95 -9.35 -24.05 -28.56
CA PHE A 95 -8.40 -24.10 -27.46
C PHE A 95 -7.34 -22.99 -27.59
N TRP A 96 -7.18 -22.20 -26.55
CA TRP A 96 -6.15 -21.18 -26.42
C TRP A 96 -5.50 -21.24 -25.05
N GLU A 97 -4.26 -21.70 -24.97
CA GLU A 97 -3.40 -21.72 -23.78
C GLU A 97 -4.06 -22.13 -22.44
N ALA A 98 -5.22 -22.78 -22.45
CA ALA A 98 -5.95 -23.22 -21.25
C ALA A 98 -6.01 -22.14 -20.15
N THR A 99 -6.73 -21.05 -20.40
CA THR A 99 -6.84 -19.90 -19.47
C THR A 99 -8.00 -20.08 -18.49
N TYR A 100 -7.95 -21.11 -17.65
CA TYR A 100 -8.94 -21.28 -16.58
C TYR A 100 -8.87 -20.14 -15.56
N GLN A 101 -10.04 -19.68 -15.10
CA GLN A 101 -10.13 -18.61 -14.10
C GLN A 101 -9.48 -17.28 -14.55
N SER A 102 -9.53 -16.99 -15.85
CA SER A 102 -9.26 -15.66 -16.39
C SER A 102 -10.38 -14.69 -16.06
N PHE A 103 -10.09 -13.39 -16.17
CA PHE A 103 -11.10 -12.33 -16.16
C PHE A 103 -11.30 -11.85 -17.59
N ASP A 104 -12.55 -11.90 -18.06
CA ASP A 104 -12.92 -11.54 -19.43
C ASP A 104 -13.74 -10.25 -19.41
N PHE A 105 -13.53 -9.35 -20.37
CA PHE A 105 -14.23 -8.08 -20.49
C PHE A 105 -14.28 -7.59 -21.94
N ILE A 106 -15.10 -6.54 -22.17
CA ILE A 106 -15.21 -5.89 -23.49
C ILE A 106 -14.64 -4.48 -23.41
N LYS A 107 -13.93 -4.12 -24.47
CA LYS A 107 -13.45 -2.78 -24.74
C LYS A 107 -13.71 -2.47 -26.23
N ASN A 108 -14.50 -1.43 -26.50
CA ASN A 108 -14.83 -0.99 -27.87
C ASN A 108 -15.23 -2.18 -28.77
N ASP A 109 -16.20 -2.97 -28.31
CA ASP A 109 -16.73 -4.16 -29.00
C ASP A 109 -15.70 -5.28 -29.26
N THR A 110 -14.52 -5.21 -28.66
CA THR A 110 -13.49 -6.26 -28.71
C THR A 110 -13.43 -6.99 -27.38
N LEU A 111 -13.43 -8.32 -27.43
CA LEU A 111 -13.27 -9.17 -26.25
C LEU A 111 -11.82 -9.20 -25.81
N PHE A 112 -11.62 -9.11 -24.53
CA PHE A 112 -10.32 -9.24 -23.85
C PHE A 112 -10.40 -10.29 -22.77
N SER A 113 -9.28 -10.97 -22.52
CA SER A 113 -9.11 -11.89 -21.41
C SER A 113 -7.78 -11.66 -20.73
N TYR A 114 -7.78 -11.69 -19.39
CA TYR A 114 -6.58 -11.43 -18.60
C TYR A 114 -6.31 -12.54 -17.59
N GLY A 115 -5.05 -12.97 -17.53
CA GLY A 115 -4.56 -13.88 -16.51
C GLY A 115 -5.07 -15.31 -16.69
N GLY A 116 -5.43 -15.95 -15.59
CA GLY A 116 -5.89 -17.34 -15.57
C GLY A 116 -4.77 -18.34 -15.30
N TYR A 117 -5.12 -19.63 -15.40
CA TYR A 117 -4.22 -20.75 -15.15
C TYR A 117 -4.32 -21.76 -16.28
N GLY A 118 -3.20 -22.24 -16.75
CA GLY A 118 -3.15 -23.30 -17.76
C GLY A 118 -1.74 -23.78 -18.03
N HIS A 119 -1.61 -25.02 -18.49
CA HIS A 119 -0.32 -25.68 -18.69
C HIS A 119 0.59 -25.58 -17.44
N PHE A 120 0.00 -25.85 -16.26
CA PHE A 120 0.67 -25.81 -14.95
C PHE A 120 1.22 -24.44 -14.55
N ASN A 121 0.77 -23.37 -15.19
CA ASN A 121 1.29 -22.04 -14.93
C ASN A 121 0.18 -20.98 -14.81
N THR A 122 0.38 -20.01 -13.91
CA THR A 122 -0.47 -18.81 -13.82
C THR A 122 0.00 -17.80 -14.87
N LYS A 123 -0.95 -17.29 -15.65
CA LYS A 123 -0.66 -16.40 -16.77
C LYS A 123 -0.63 -14.93 -16.34
N ASN A 124 0.22 -14.15 -17.02
CA ASN A 124 0.28 -12.70 -16.93
C ASN A 124 -0.15 -12.00 -18.23
N LYS A 125 -0.73 -12.77 -19.15
CA LYS A 125 -1.09 -12.30 -20.49
C LYS A 125 -2.40 -11.52 -20.44
N LEU A 126 -2.44 -10.45 -21.23
CA LEU A 126 -3.65 -9.78 -21.67
C LEU A 126 -3.82 -10.08 -23.16
N ILE A 127 -4.89 -10.76 -23.50
CA ILE A 127 -5.18 -11.20 -24.87
C ILE A 127 -6.47 -10.55 -25.35
N TYR A 128 -6.62 -10.45 -26.67
CA TYR A 128 -7.85 -9.97 -27.30
C TYR A 128 -8.28 -10.94 -28.41
N PHE A 129 -9.58 -10.97 -28.65
CA PHE A 129 -10.19 -11.76 -29.71
C PHE A 129 -10.36 -10.91 -30.96
N ASP A 130 -9.67 -11.26 -32.03
CA ASP A 130 -9.86 -10.63 -33.34
C ASP A 130 -11.04 -11.28 -34.09
N LYS A 131 -12.07 -10.51 -34.34
CA LYS A 131 -13.30 -10.96 -34.98
C LYS A 131 -13.11 -11.32 -36.48
N VAL A 132 -12.06 -10.79 -37.13
CA VAL A 132 -11.78 -10.98 -38.53
C VAL A 132 -11.11 -12.36 -38.74
N SER A 133 -10.00 -12.58 -38.06
CA SER A 133 -9.31 -13.88 -38.08
C SER A 133 -10.03 -14.95 -37.26
N LYS A 134 -10.91 -14.55 -36.31
CA LYS A 134 -11.62 -15.40 -35.35
C LYS A 134 -10.68 -16.14 -34.40
N GLU A 135 -9.58 -15.50 -34.03
CA GLU A 135 -8.53 -16.04 -33.19
C GLU A 135 -8.18 -15.09 -32.06
N TRP A 136 -7.51 -15.62 -31.01
CA TRP A 136 -6.99 -14.84 -29.92
C TRP A 136 -5.55 -14.38 -30.17
N PHE A 137 -5.20 -13.19 -29.76
CA PHE A 137 -3.86 -12.61 -29.89
C PHE A 137 -3.38 -11.99 -28.59
N ASP A 138 -2.08 -12.10 -28.32
CA ASP A 138 -1.44 -11.43 -27.20
C ASP A 138 -1.31 -9.91 -27.44
N ILE A 139 -1.60 -9.11 -26.45
CA ILE A 139 -1.21 -7.71 -26.45
C ILE A 139 0.26 -7.63 -26.09
N LYS A 140 1.04 -6.93 -26.92
CA LYS A 140 2.43 -6.63 -26.61
C LYS A 140 2.50 -5.64 -25.43
N ILE A 141 2.89 -6.15 -24.27
CA ILE A 141 3.03 -5.35 -23.04
C ILE A 141 4.46 -4.78 -23.01
N ASN A 142 4.57 -3.47 -22.76
CA ASN A 142 5.86 -2.84 -22.49
C ASN A 142 6.32 -3.26 -21.11
N GLU A 143 7.40 -4.02 -21.02
CA GLU A 143 7.88 -4.67 -19.80
C GLU A 143 8.14 -3.67 -18.67
N ASN A 144 7.69 -4.05 -17.50
CA ASN A 144 8.09 -3.50 -16.22
C ASN A 144 8.27 -4.64 -15.22
N ASN A 145 8.98 -4.43 -14.14
CA ASN A 145 9.29 -5.45 -13.14
C ASN A 145 8.09 -5.81 -12.23
N LEU A 146 6.86 -5.55 -12.65
CA LEU A 146 5.68 -5.86 -11.86
C LEU A 146 5.27 -7.32 -12.02
N LYS A 147 4.99 -7.97 -10.89
CA LYS A 147 4.37 -9.31 -10.87
C LYS A 147 2.88 -9.16 -11.22
N THR A 148 2.55 -9.44 -12.46
CA THR A 148 1.19 -9.28 -13.00
C THR A 148 0.42 -10.59 -13.11
N ALA A 149 1.08 -11.74 -13.13
CA ALA A 149 0.44 -13.05 -13.26
C ALA A 149 -0.59 -13.32 -12.15
N ARG A 150 -1.83 -13.68 -12.53
CA ARG A 150 -2.94 -13.96 -11.60
C ARG A 150 -3.91 -14.99 -12.16
N ARG A 151 -4.34 -15.91 -11.31
CA ARG A 151 -5.53 -16.72 -11.55
C ARG A 151 -6.68 -16.22 -10.67
N ASN A 152 -7.89 -16.36 -11.15
CA ASN A 152 -9.11 -15.86 -10.49
C ASN A 152 -9.03 -14.39 -10.09
N PRO A 153 -8.59 -13.46 -10.97
CA PRO A 153 -8.59 -12.04 -10.66
C PRO A 153 -10.01 -11.47 -10.74
N ILE A 154 -10.22 -10.32 -10.12
CA ILE A 154 -11.38 -9.46 -10.40
C ILE A 154 -10.90 -8.26 -11.23
N GLY A 155 -11.73 -7.74 -12.09
CA GLY A 155 -11.35 -6.61 -12.94
C GLY A 155 -12.48 -5.66 -13.25
N SER A 156 -12.13 -4.48 -13.78
CA SER A 156 -13.05 -3.51 -14.34
C SER A 156 -12.36 -2.71 -15.42
N TYR A 157 -13.01 -2.53 -16.54
CA TYR A 157 -12.54 -1.64 -17.61
C TYR A 157 -13.25 -0.28 -17.51
N ASN A 158 -12.46 0.79 -17.46
CA ASN A 158 -12.95 2.15 -17.49
C ASN A 158 -12.82 2.72 -18.90
N ASN A 159 -13.95 2.89 -19.59
CA ASN A 159 -13.97 3.38 -20.97
C ASN A 159 -13.49 4.84 -21.08
N LYS A 160 -13.82 5.71 -20.11
CA LYS A 160 -13.43 7.13 -20.13
C LYS A 160 -11.92 7.32 -20.02
N MET A 161 -11.29 6.55 -19.17
CA MET A 161 -9.84 6.60 -18.93
C MET A 161 -9.05 5.74 -19.95
N ASN A 162 -9.70 4.80 -20.61
CA ASN A 162 -9.12 3.75 -21.44
C ASN A 162 -8.12 2.88 -20.64
N GLU A 163 -8.52 2.51 -19.43
CA GLU A 163 -7.71 1.77 -18.47
C GLU A 163 -8.43 0.51 -17.99
N PHE A 164 -7.66 -0.54 -17.76
CA PHE A 164 -8.15 -1.78 -17.15
C PHE A 164 -7.57 -1.94 -15.76
N PHE A 165 -8.42 -2.05 -14.77
CA PHE A 165 -8.05 -2.30 -13.38
C PHE A 165 -8.21 -3.78 -13.06
N VAL A 166 -7.25 -4.34 -12.33
CA VAL A 166 -7.30 -5.72 -11.88
C VAL A 166 -6.84 -5.83 -10.43
N GLY A 167 -7.66 -6.46 -9.61
CA GLY A 167 -7.39 -6.72 -8.19
C GLY A 167 -7.51 -8.18 -7.84
N LEU A 168 -7.17 -8.51 -6.61
CA LEU A 168 -7.23 -9.86 -6.04
C LEU A 168 -6.48 -10.91 -6.87
N GLY A 169 -6.91 -12.18 -6.75
CA GLY A 169 -6.32 -13.31 -7.46
C GLY A 169 -5.12 -13.91 -6.73
N VAL A 170 -4.58 -14.96 -7.33
CA VAL A 170 -3.52 -15.79 -6.74
C VAL A 170 -2.42 -16.06 -7.76
N TYR A 171 -1.18 -16.03 -7.31
CA TYR A 171 -0.01 -16.53 -8.01
C TYR A 171 0.85 -17.31 -7.04
N ASP A 172 1.22 -18.54 -7.39
CA ASP A 172 2.09 -19.40 -6.58
C ASP A 172 1.66 -19.48 -5.10
N ASN A 173 0.36 -19.75 -4.88
CA ASN A 173 -0.31 -19.79 -3.57
C ASN A 173 -0.29 -18.48 -2.76
N VAL A 174 0.23 -17.39 -3.32
CA VAL A 174 0.18 -16.06 -2.71
C VAL A 174 -1.05 -15.31 -3.17
N THR A 175 -1.92 -14.91 -2.23
CA THR A 175 -3.06 -14.04 -2.52
C THR A 175 -2.63 -12.58 -2.58
N TYR A 176 -3.13 -11.86 -3.58
CA TYR A 176 -2.85 -10.45 -3.76
C TYR A 176 -3.94 -9.55 -3.16
N SER A 177 -3.52 -8.44 -2.57
CA SER A 177 -4.40 -7.32 -2.20
C SER A 177 -4.16 -6.08 -3.06
N ASN A 178 -3.07 -6.06 -3.84
CA ASN A 178 -2.78 -4.93 -4.71
C ASN A 178 -3.68 -4.90 -5.95
N VAL A 179 -4.03 -3.68 -6.35
CA VAL A 179 -4.71 -3.39 -7.61
C VAL A 179 -3.67 -2.90 -8.61
N LEU A 180 -3.67 -3.50 -9.78
CA LEU A 180 -2.88 -3.07 -10.93
C LEU A 180 -3.77 -2.32 -11.91
N ARG A 181 -3.18 -1.42 -12.66
CA ARG A 181 -3.79 -0.67 -13.74
C ARG A 181 -3.02 -0.92 -15.03
N PHE A 182 -3.72 -1.28 -16.08
CA PHE A 182 -3.18 -1.35 -17.43
C PHE A 182 -3.68 -0.15 -18.24
N ASP A 183 -2.75 0.63 -18.74
CA ASP A 183 -3.05 1.76 -19.63
C ASP A 183 -2.91 1.30 -21.08
N PHE A 184 -4.02 1.28 -21.82
CA PHE A 184 -4.06 0.87 -23.23
C PHE A 184 -3.38 1.87 -24.19
N LYS A 185 -3.07 3.10 -23.74
CA LYS A 185 -2.35 4.09 -24.58
C LYS A 185 -0.86 3.79 -24.61
N THR A 186 -0.33 3.33 -23.48
CA THR A 186 1.11 3.07 -23.32
C THR A 186 1.45 1.59 -23.30
N ASN A 187 0.46 0.70 -23.22
CA ASN A 187 0.59 -0.73 -23.03
C ASN A 187 1.45 -1.12 -21.81
N LYS A 188 1.25 -0.40 -20.70
CA LYS A 188 2.02 -0.59 -19.46
C LYS A 188 1.12 -0.93 -18.28
N TRP A 189 1.67 -1.76 -17.38
CA TRP A 189 1.09 -2.00 -16.07
C TRP A 189 1.69 -1.08 -15.03
N ASP A 190 0.84 -0.53 -14.16
CA ASP A 190 1.23 0.22 -12.97
C ASP A 190 0.57 -0.35 -11.73
N LYS A 191 1.24 -0.20 -10.58
CA LYS A 191 0.60 -0.41 -9.29
C LYS A 191 -0.30 0.77 -9.00
N TYR A 192 -1.60 0.51 -8.84
CA TYR A 192 -2.62 1.55 -8.68
C TYR A 192 -3.00 1.79 -7.22
N ALA A 193 -3.26 0.71 -6.46
CA ALA A 193 -3.70 0.78 -5.08
C ALA A 193 -3.45 -0.54 -4.34
N ASP A 194 -3.73 -0.57 -3.03
CA ASP A 194 -3.80 -1.79 -2.24
C ASP A 194 -5.14 -1.81 -1.50
N ILE A 195 -5.91 -2.88 -1.67
CA ILE A 195 -7.22 -3.07 -1.02
C ILE A 195 -7.05 -3.14 0.51
N GLY A 196 -5.86 -3.58 0.97
CA GLY A 196 -5.54 -3.68 2.40
C GLY A 196 -6.03 -4.95 3.07
N LYS A 197 -6.94 -5.71 2.43
CA LYS A 197 -7.42 -7.02 2.87
C LYS A 197 -7.08 -8.06 1.80
N LYS A 198 -6.58 -9.21 2.22
CA LYS A 198 -6.39 -10.37 1.35
C LYS A 198 -7.65 -11.23 1.40
N PHE A 199 -8.14 -11.60 0.24
CA PHE A 199 -9.27 -12.50 0.10
C PHE A 199 -8.76 -13.85 -0.40
N SER A 200 -9.14 -14.96 0.26
CA SER A 200 -8.86 -16.29 -0.25
C SER A 200 -9.46 -16.46 -1.66
N PRO A 201 -8.83 -17.22 -2.56
CA PRO A 201 -9.30 -17.39 -3.93
C PRO A 201 -10.63 -18.12 -4.08
N ASN A 202 -11.23 -18.56 -2.98
CA ASN A 202 -12.48 -19.34 -2.96
C ASN A 202 -13.74 -18.48 -3.11
N TYR A 203 -13.61 -17.19 -3.47
CA TYR A 203 -14.76 -16.37 -3.76
C TYR A 203 -15.41 -16.74 -5.10
N LYS A 204 -16.72 -16.48 -5.19
CA LYS A 204 -17.47 -16.56 -6.45
C LYS A 204 -17.55 -15.17 -7.06
N LEU A 205 -17.00 -14.99 -8.27
CA LEU A 205 -17.09 -13.72 -9.00
C LEU A 205 -18.41 -13.69 -9.80
N ILE A 206 -19.05 -12.53 -9.81
CA ILE A 206 -20.21 -12.19 -10.64
C ILE A 206 -19.74 -11.14 -11.67
N PRO A 207 -19.26 -11.57 -12.84
CA PRO A 207 -18.60 -10.70 -13.80
C PRO A 207 -19.54 -9.74 -14.52
N SER A 208 -20.83 -10.08 -14.62
CA SER A 208 -21.85 -9.26 -15.32
C SER A 208 -22.33 -8.04 -14.53
N TYR A 209 -21.98 -7.92 -13.25
CA TYR A 209 -22.40 -6.75 -12.46
C TYR A 209 -21.57 -5.51 -12.82
N LYS A 210 -22.21 -4.34 -12.77
CA LYS A 210 -21.62 -3.02 -13.12
C LYS A 210 -20.30 -2.67 -12.40
N LEU A 211 -20.08 -3.27 -11.21
CA LEU A 211 -18.82 -3.23 -10.47
C LEU A 211 -18.36 -4.67 -10.22
N PRO A 212 -17.06 -4.95 -10.09
CA PRO A 212 -16.61 -6.27 -9.66
C PRO A 212 -17.30 -6.67 -8.36
N LEU A 213 -18.13 -7.71 -8.41
CA LEU A 213 -18.91 -8.22 -7.30
C LEU A 213 -18.47 -9.65 -6.99
N ILE A 214 -18.12 -9.91 -5.75
CA ILE A 214 -17.81 -11.26 -5.28
C ILE A 214 -18.72 -11.69 -4.14
N ILE A 215 -18.90 -13.00 -4.00
CA ILE A 215 -19.43 -13.62 -2.78
C ILE A 215 -18.26 -14.31 -2.08
N TYR A 216 -17.98 -13.88 -0.87
CA TYR A 216 -16.88 -14.37 -0.06
C TYR A 216 -17.34 -14.60 1.39
N GLU A 217 -17.17 -15.82 1.90
CA GLU A 217 -17.60 -16.19 3.27
C GLU A 217 -19.05 -15.80 3.61
N GLY A 218 -19.96 -15.91 2.62
CA GLY A 218 -21.36 -15.52 2.75
C GLY A 218 -21.66 -14.04 2.58
N GLU A 219 -20.65 -13.17 2.59
CA GLU A 219 -20.81 -11.73 2.34
C GLU A 219 -20.74 -11.40 0.85
N LYS A 220 -21.53 -10.42 0.41
CA LYS A 220 -21.45 -9.82 -0.93
C LYS A 220 -20.59 -8.59 -0.85
N ILE A 221 -19.59 -8.49 -1.76
CA ILE A 221 -18.59 -7.42 -1.71
C ILE A 221 -18.43 -6.85 -3.12
N THR A 222 -18.67 -5.54 -3.26
CA THR A 222 -18.40 -4.80 -4.50
C THR A 222 -17.14 -3.99 -4.40
N PHE A 223 -16.38 -3.89 -5.50
CA PHE A 223 -15.14 -3.11 -5.57
C PHE A 223 -15.33 -1.96 -6.56
N ASP A 224 -15.15 -0.76 -6.10
CA ASP A 224 -15.07 0.44 -6.92
C ASP A 224 -13.60 0.87 -7.03
N PHE A 225 -12.96 0.49 -8.12
CA PHE A 225 -11.55 0.78 -8.34
C PHE A 225 -11.31 2.27 -8.61
N GLU A 226 -12.27 2.98 -9.21
CA GLU A 226 -12.13 4.41 -9.48
C GLU A 226 -12.10 5.21 -8.18
N ASN A 227 -13.07 4.97 -7.30
CA ASN A 227 -13.18 5.63 -6.01
C ASN A 227 -12.27 5.02 -4.93
N LYS A 228 -11.59 3.92 -5.24
CA LYS A 228 -10.69 3.19 -4.33
C LYS A 228 -11.39 2.75 -3.03
N ILE A 229 -12.58 2.19 -3.17
CA ILE A 229 -13.37 1.68 -2.06
C ILE A 229 -13.90 0.28 -2.36
N TYR A 230 -14.26 -0.46 -1.31
CA TYR A 230 -15.11 -1.63 -1.43
C TYR A 230 -16.22 -1.59 -0.38
N ASN A 231 -17.39 -2.10 -0.77
CA ASN A 231 -18.56 -2.15 0.09
C ASN A 231 -18.87 -3.59 0.44
N ILE A 232 -19.11 -3.84 1.73
CA ILE A 232 -19.62 -5.11 2.24
C ILE A 232 -21.10 -4.93 2.52
N TYR A 233 -21.92 -5.84 1.99
CA TYR A 233 -23.36 -5.82 2.18
C TYR A 233 -23.77 -6.75 3.32
N LYS A 234 -24.91 -6.49 3.93
CA LYS A 234 -25.46 -7.34 5.01
C LYS A 234 -25.69 -8.75 4.49
N GLU A 235 -25.27 -9.72 5.30
CA GLU A 235 -25.50 -11.13 5.07
C GLU A 235 -26.98 -11.46 5.28
N GLU A 236 -27.53 -12.32 4.43
CA GLU A 236 -28.67 -13.15 4.76
C GLU A 236 -28.24 -14.61 4.84
N SER A 237 -28.58 -15.24 5.96
CA SER A 237 -28.38 -16.64 6.32
C SER A 237 -28.10 -17.62 5.18
N SER A 238 -27.25 -18.63 5.44
CA SER A 238 -27.07 -19.97 4.81
C SER A 238 -27.49 -20.25 3.35
N ALA A 239 -28.42 -19.51 2.76
CA ALA A 239 -28.92 -19.71 1.41
C ALA A 239 -27.90 -19.35 0.30
N ILE A 240 -26.93 -18.43 0.57
CA ILE A 240 -25.98 -17.93 -0.43
C ILE A 240 -24.96 -19.01 -0.86
N ASN A 241 -24.63 -19.96 0.02
CA ASN A 241 -23.65 -20.99 -0.29
C ASN A 241 -24.15 -22.02 -1.32
N SER A 242 -25.45 -22.12 -1.54
CA SER A 242 -26.06 -23.05 -2.48
C SER A 242 -26.20 -22.51 -3.92
N PHE A 243 -25.83 -21.25 -4.17
CA PHE A 243 -25.87 -20.69 -5.52
C PHE A 243 -24.78 -21.29 -6.39
N ILE A 244 -25.17 -21.74 -7.60
CA ILE A 244 -24.25 -22.32 -8.58
C ILE A 244 -23.72 -21.24 -9.51
N GLN A 245 -24.61 -20.47 -10.12
CA GLN A 245 -24.29 -19.35 -11.00
C GLN A 245 -25.18 -18.15 -10.67
N ILE A 246 -24.63 -16.98 -10.90
CA ILE A 246 -25.34 -15.70 -10.73
C ILE A 246 -24.97 -14.84 -11.93
N HIS A 247 -25.96 -14.26 -12.55
CA HIS A 247 -25.83 -13.31 -13.65
C HIS A 247 -26.64 -12.07 -13.35
N TYR A 248 -26.11 -10.89 -13.65
CA TYR A 248 -26.79 -9.63 -13.48
C TYR A 248 -27.19 -9.06 -14.85
N ASN A 249 -28.45 -8.74 -14.98
CA ASN A 249 -28.99 -8.07 -16.16
C ASN A 249 -28.93 -6.56 -15.97
N LEU A 250 -28.06 -5.90 -16.73
CA LEU A 250 -27.88 -4.44 -16.69
C LEU A 250 -29.13 -3.67 -17.17
N PHE A 251 -29.94 -4.28 -18.03
CA PHE A 251 -31.13 -3.63 -18.60
C PHE A 251 -32.28 -3.57 -17.59
N THR A 252 -32.57 -4.68 -16.91
CA THR A 252 -33.66 -4.77 -15.92
C THR A 252 -33.22 -4.48 -14.50
N ASN A 253 -31.92 -4.35 -14.21
CA ASN A 253 -31.34 -4.25 -12.87
C ASN A 253 -31.72 -5.44 -11.98
N GLN A 254 -31.69 -6.64 -12.51
CA GLN A 254 -32.08 -7.86 -11.82
C GLN A 254 -30.94 -8.88 -11.82
N PHE A 255 -30.87 -9.67 -10.75
CA PHE A 255 -30.02 -10.86 -10.68
C PHE A 255 -30.80 -12.10 -11.10
N PHE A 256 -30.23 -12.86 -12.02
CA PHE A 256 -30.66 -14.18 -12.40
C PHE A 256 -29.76 -15.22 -11.76
N ILE A 257 -30.35 -16.12 -10.99
CA ILE A 257 -29.63 -16.98 -10.05
C ILE A 257 -30.05 -18.43 -10.29
N SER A 258 -29.07 -19.33 -10.44
CA SER A 258 -29.30 -20.76 -10.37
C SER A 258 -28.87 -21.30 -9.01
N LYS A 259 -29.76 -21.99 -8.32
CA LYS A 259 -29.57 -22.56 -7.00
C LYS A 259 -29.78 -24.06 -7.01
N GLU A 260 -28.92 -24.81 -6.33
CA GLU A 260 -29.13 -26.24 -6.13
C GLU A 260 -30.15 -26.47 -5.00
N ASN A 261 -31.14 -27.32 -5.30
CA ASN A 261 -32.17 -27.69 -4.34
C ASN A 261 -32.50 -29.20 -4.56
N ASN A 262 -32.11 -30.04 -3.62
CA ASN A 262 -32.36 -31.51 -3.64
C ASN A 262 -31.96 -32.20 -4.96
N GLY A 263 -30.77 -31.85 -5.50
CA GLY A 263 -30.24 -32.40 -6.75
C GLY A 263 -30.81 -31.78 -8.02
N PHE A 264 -31.73 -30.83 -7.89
CA PHE A 264 -32.26 -30.03 -9.00
C PHE A 264 -31.72 -28.60 -8.97
N ILE A 265 -31.78 -27.93 -10.10
CA ILE A 265 -31.44 -26.52 -10.22
C ILE A 265 -32.73 -25.72 -10.32
N ASP A 266 -32.96 -24.88 -9.32
CA ASP A 266 -34.03 -23.89 -9.32
C ASP A 266 -33.48 -22.55 -9.85
N LEU A 267 -34.31 -21.80 -10.58
CA LEU A 267 -33.97 -20.50 -11.16
C LEU A 267 -34.76 -19.41 -10.43
N ILE A 268 -34.05 -18.37 -10.00
CA ILE A 268 -34.61 -17.29 -9.19
C ILE A 268 -34.23 -15.97 -9.83
N ILE A 269 -35.18 -15.03 -9.92
CA ILE A 269 -34.97 -13.66 -10.35
C ILE A 269 -35.17 -12.75 -9.15
N LEU A 270 -34.21 -11.88 -8.84
CA LEU A 270 -34.26 -10.93 -7.74
C LEU A 270 -33.87 -9.53 -8.20
N ASP A 271 -34.57 -8.52 -7.74
CA ASP A 271 -34.16 -7.14 -7.93
C ASP A 271 -32.82 -6.87 -7.27
N GLU A 272 -32.03 -5.94 -7.83
CA GLU A 272 -30.70 -5.57 -7.32
C GLU A 272 -30.72 -5.22 -5.83
N LYS A 273 -31.69 -4.41 -5.40
CA LYS A 273 -31.84 -4.01 -3.99
C LYS A 273 -32.18 -5.17 -3.05
N ASP A 274 -32.91 -6.17 -3.55
CA ASP A 274 -33.29 -7.34 -2.76
C ASP A 274 -32.14 -8.35 -2.67
N PHE A 275 -31.32 -8.43 -3.71
CA PHE A 275 -30.12 -9.25 -3.70
C PHE A 275 -28.99 -8.64 -2.87
N LEU A 276 -28.64 -7.37 -3.10
CA LEU A 276 -27.52 -6.72 -2.40
C LEU A 276 -27.89 -6.27 -0.98
N LYS A 277 -29.15 -5.82 -0.77
CA LYS A 277 -29.62 -5.25 0.50
C LYS A 277 -28.88 -3.98 0.91
N LYS A 278 -28.75 -3.73 2.24
CA LYS A 278 -28.10 -2.52 2.74
C LYS A 278 -26.59 -2.73 2.91
N ILE A 279 -25.81 -1.70 2.60
CA ILE A 279 -24.38 -1.67 2.89
C ILE A 279 -24.17 -1.81 4.41
N LYS A 280 -23.36 -2.80 4.80
CA LYS A 280 -22.93 -3.04 6.18
C LYS A 280 -21.75 -2.15 6.54
N SER A 281 -20.78 -2.04 5.65
CA SER A 281 -19.58 -1.20 5.81
C SER A 281 -18.97 -0.83 4.47
N THR A 282 -18.33 0.35 4.44
CA THR A 282 -17.51 0.83 3.32
C THR A 282 -16.07 0.98 3.79
N HIS A 283 -15.15 0.49 3.00
CA HIS A 283 -13.72 0.52 3.30
C HIS A 283 -12.95 1.18 2.16
N SER A 284 -12.05 2.09 2.50
CA SER A 284 -11.13 2.67 1.52
C SER A 284 -9.92 1.77 1.30
N PHE A 285 -9.40 1.75 0.07
CA PHE A 285 -8.11 1.13 -0.21
C PHE A 285 -7.00 1.85 0.53
N LYS A 286 -5.96 1.14 0.91
CA LYS A 286 -4.77 1.75 1.52
C LYS A 286 -4.12 2.68 0.50
N LYS A 287 -3.85 3.92 0.92
CA LYS A 287 -2.99 4.81 0.13
C LYS A 287 -1.58 4.20 0.15
N ASP A 288 -1.00 3.95 -1.02
CA ASP A 288 0.45 3.75 -1.09
C ASP A 288 1.09 5.05 -0.62
N LEU A 289 1.64 5.04 0.59
CA LEU A 289 2.54 6.09 1.02
C LEU A 289 3.74 6.02 0.06
N ASN A 290 3.80 6.94 -0.87
CA ASN A 290 4.90 7.01 -1.83
C ASN A 290 6.21 6.92 -1.05
N LYS A 291 7.13 6.03 -1.46
CA LYS A 291 8.47 5.91 -0.88
C LYS A 291 9.16 7.28 -0.77
N LEU A 292 8.83 8.20 -1.70
CA LEU A 292 9.27 9.59 -1.69
C LEU A 292 8.78 10.36 -0.45
N THR A 293 7.51 10.19 -0.03
CA THR A 293 6.97 10.89 1.16
C THR A 293 7.59 10.36 2.45
N ILE A 294 7.85 9.05 2.53
CA ILE A 294 8.57 8.45 3.65
C ILE A 294 10.03 8.93 3.65
N PHE A 295 10.70 8.94 2.50
CA PHE A 295 12.07 9.41 2.36
C PHE A 295 12.21 10.90 2.72
N LEU A 296 11.30 11.76 2.28
CA LEU A 296 11.26 13.18 2.65
C LEU A 296 11.02 13.37 4.16
N GLY A 297 10.14 12.59 4.76
CA GLY A 297 9.90 12.61 6.21
C GLY A 297 11.14 12.21 7.01
N VAL A 298 11.81 11.14 6.63
CA VAL A 298 13.05 10.67 7.27
C VAL A 298 14.20 11.65 7.07
N SER A 299 14.38 12.20 5.88
CA SER A 299 15.43 13.19 5.60
C SER A 299 15.22 14.50 6.38
N LEU A 300 13.98 14.97 6.53
CA LEU A 300 13.66 16.15 7.36
C LEU A 300 13.94 15.89 8.83
N ALA A 301 13.58 14.72 9.36
CA ALA A 301 13.87 14.35 10.75
C ALA A 301 15.39 14.28 11.02
N LEU A 302 16.17 13.73 10.10
CA LEU A 302 17.64 13.71 10.19
C LEU A 302 18.25 15.10 10.14
N ALA A 303 17.75 15.99 9.27
CA ALA A 303 18.20 17.38 9.21
C ALA A 303 17.92 18.14 10.51
N LEU A 304 16.74 17.97 11.10
CA LEU A 304 16.40 18.55 12.40
C LEU A 304 17.30 18.01 13.53
N ALA A 305 17.57 16.71 13.53
CA ALA A 305 18.48 16.10 14.52
C ALA A 305 19.91 16.67 14.40
N LEU A 306 20.44 16.84 13.19
CA LEU A 306 21.74 17.46 12.94
C LEU A 306 21.79 18.91 13.40
N ILE A 307 20.73 19.70 13.14
CA ILE A 307 20.62 21.07 13.63
C ILE A 307 20.66 21.14 15.15
N LEU A 308 19.91 20.25 15.83
CA LEU A 308 19.92 20.19 17.31
C LEU A 308 21.30 19.79 17.85
N ILE A 309 21.99 18.87 17.21
CA ILE A 309 23.36 18.46 17.55
C ILE A 309 24.32 19.66 17.40
N VAL A 310 24.29 20.36 16.27
CA VAL A 310 25.13 21.54 16.03
C VAL A 310 24.84 22.65 17.05
N PHE A 311 23.55 22.89 17.39
CA PHE A 311 23.18 23.83 18.45
C PHE A 311 23.72 23.41 19.83
N ARG A 312 23.73 22.13 20.13
CA ARG A 312 24.23 21.60 21.40
C ARG A 312 25.77 21.71 21.51
N PHE A 313 26.48 21.54 20.40
CA PHE A 313 27.93 21.68 20.34
C PHE A 313 28.38 23.14 20.26
N ARG A 314 27.63 24.08 19.71
CA ARG A 314 27.98 25.52 19.68
C ARG A 314 27.95 26.22 21.05
N LYS A 315 27.43 25.59 22.11
CA LYS A 315 27.23 26.25 23.41
C LYS A 315 28.41 26.18 24.39
N LYS A 316 29.57 25.59 24.06
CA LYS A 316 30.72 25.57 24.93
C LYS A 316 31.88 26.38 24.29
N GLU A 317 31.86 27.75 24.49
CA GLU A 317 33.13 28.49 24.44
C GLU A 317 34.01 27.94 25.54
N THR A 318 35.17 27.35 25.18
CA THR A 318 36.15 26.87 26.16
C THR A 318 36.60 28.02 27.06
N GLY A 319 36.90 27.76 28.32
CA GLY A 319 37.35 28.74 29.28
C GLY A 319 38.56 29.57 28.76
N LEU A 320 39.43 28.93 27.97
CA LEU A 320 40.58 29.55 27.33
C LEU A 320 40.19 30.65 26.32
N VAL A 321 39.14 30.41 25.50
CA VAL A 321 38.63 31.40 24.54
C VAL A 321 38.06 32.60 25.27
N LYS A 322 37.34 32.40 26.39
CA LYS A 322 36.80 33.47 27.23
C LYS A 322 37.90 34.27 27.89
N LEU A 323 38.97 33.61 28.40
CA LEU A 323 40.11 34.24 29.01
C LEU A 323 40.85 35.14 28.00
N ASN A 324 41.19 34.62 26.83
CA ASN A 324 41.86 35.38 25.78
C ASN A 324 41.04 36.58 25.30
N LYS A 325 39.73 36.44 25.14
CA LYS A 325 38.81 37.51 24.76
C LYS A 325 38.78 38.66 25.78
N ASN A 326 38.94 38.35 27.07
CA ASN A 326 38.89 39.33 28.14
C ASN A 326 40.29 39.72 28.68
N LEU A 327 41.36 39.23 28.10
CA LEU A 327 42.70 39.36 28.61
C LEU A 327 43.13 40.82 28.87
N LYS A 328 42.84 41.75 27.95
CA LYS A 328 43.11 43.17 28.13
C LYS A 328 42.37 43.78 29.32
N LYS A 329 41.09 43.39 29.53
CA LYS A 329 40.28 43.86 30.64
C LYS A 329 40.75 43.28 31.99
N ILE A 330 41.15 42.01 32.00
CA ILE A 330 41.71 41.37 33.18
C ILE A 330 42.99 42.08 33.60
N LYS A 331 43.93 42.26 32.68
CA LYS A 331 45.20 42.94 32.95
C LYS A 331 45.02 44.38 33.45
N SER A 332 44.02 45.11 32.95
CA SER A 332 43.76 46.50 33.41
C SER A 332 43.11 46.60 34.80
N LYS A 333 42.76 45.48 35.42
CA LYS A 333 42.12 45.43 36.73
C LYS A 333 43.01 44.81 37.83
N LEU A 334 44.20 44.33 37.43
CA LEU A 334 45.21 43.86 38.35
C LEU A 334 46.16 45.02 38.70
N ASP A 335 46.61 45.08 39.93
CA ASP A 335 47.72 45.99 40.32
C ASP A 335 49.02 45.47 39.71
N GLU A 336 50.08 46.29 39.73
CA GLU A 336 51.32 45.99 39.07
C GLU A 336 51.97 44.71 39.61
N SER A 337 51.85 44.45 40.90
CA SER A 337 52.42 43.23 41.50
C SER A 337 51.63 41.96 41.13
N ASP A 338 50.31 42.06 41.14
CA ASP A 338 49.44 40.95 40.72
C ASP A 338 49.51 40.68 39.23
N LEU A 339 49.74 41.69 38.40
CA LEU A 339 49.90 41.56 36.97
C LEU A 339 51.17 40.78 36.63
N ILE A 340 52.27 41.02 37.35
CA ILE A 340 53.51 40.29 37.13
C ILE A 340 53.34 38.81 37.47
N PHE A 341 52.64 38.47 38.54
CA PHE A 341 52.32 37.07 38.86
C PHE A 341 51.40 36.43 37.87
N PHE A 342 50.36 37.16 37.47
CA PHE A 342 49.42 36.67 36.46
C PHE A 342 50.13 36.39 35.14
N ASP A 343 50.92 37.28 34.65
CA ASP A 343 51.63 37.13 33.38
C ASP A 343 52.61 35.93 33.41
N LYS A 344 53.29 35.67 34.53
CA LYS A 344 54.13 34.50 34.70
C LYS A 344 53.32 33.24 34.60
N ILE A 345 52.20 33.15 35.34
CA ILE A 345 51.32 31.99 35.36
C ILE A 345 50.65 31.77 33.98
N PHE A 346 50.16 32.82 33.37
CA PHE A 346 49.50 32.79 32.07
C PHE A 346 50.45 32.30 30.96
N ARG A 347 51.67 32.81 30.90
CA ARG A 347 52.68 32.37 29.93
C ARG A 347 53.16 30.95 30.16
N SER A 348 53.07 30.44 31.35
CA SER A 348 53.44 29.05 31.69
C SER A 348 52.37 28.06 31.40
N HIS A 349 51.11 28.48 31.22
CA HIS A 349 50.01 27.58 30.91
C HIS A 349 50.29 26.75 29.66
N PRO A 350 50.02 25.44 29.65
CA PRO A 350 49.30 24.65 30.69
C PRO A 350 50.18 24.14 31.84
N LYS A 351 51.44 24.47 31.89
CA LYS A 351 52.33 24.05 32.99
C LYS A 351 52.08 24.83 34.25
N ALA A 352 52.19 24.20 35.43
CA ALA A 352 52.07 24.84 36.69
C ALA A 352 53.41 25.59 37.04
N VAL A 353 53.31 26.74 37.72
CA VAL A 353 54.41 27.56 38.20
C VAL A 353 54.70 27.19 39.64
N LYS A 354 55.96 26.89 39.99
CA LYS A 354 56.35 26.63 41.37
C LYS A 354 56.23 27.88 42.22
N TYR A 355 55.80 27.71 43.46
CA TYR A 355 55.77 28.83 44.42
C TYR A 355 57.13 29.49 44.61
N GLN A 356 58.22 28.69 44.52
CA GLN A 356 59.56 29.22 44.57
C GLN A 356 59.83 30.26 43.46
N ASP A 357 59.44 29.97 42.25
CA ASP A 357 59.63 30.88 41.11
C ASP A 357 58.83 32.19 41.30
N LEU A 358 57.69 32.17 42.00
CA LEU A 358 56.91 33.32 42.38
C LEU A 358 57.50 34.09 43.56
N MET A 359 58.13 33.38 44.53
CA MET A 359 58.83 33.99 45.66
C MET A 359 60.10 34.75 45.20
N ASP A 360 60.79 34.25 44.22
CA ASP A 360 62.01 34.86 43.67
C ASP A 360 61.68 36.18 42.94
N MET A 361 60.42 36.42 42.59
CA MET A 361 59.94 37.69 42.00
C MET A 361 59.60 38.77 43.07
N LEU A 362 59.65 38.42 44.36
CA LEU A 362 59.44 39.33 45.46
C LEU A 362 60.75 39.83 46.03
N ASP A 363 60.72 40.97 46.71
CA ASP A 363 61.89 41.55 47.34
C ASP A 363 62.63 40.52 48.24
N ASN A 364 63.95 40.39 48.04
CA ASN A 364 64.77 39.43 48.72
C ASN A 364 64.92 39.70 50.22
N THR A 365 64.60 40.93 50.67
CA THR A 365 64.67 41.33 52.11
C THR A 365 63.47 40.77 52.89
N LEU A 366 62.42 40.28 52.27
CA LEU A 366 61.23 39.76 52.91
C LEU A 366 61.44 38.35 53.47
N ALA A 367 60.99 38.12 54.70
CA ALA A 367 60.98 36.84 55.31
C ALA A 367 60.12 35.82 54.51
N TYR A 368 60.51 34.53 54.50
CA TYR A 368 59.86 33.46 53.76
C TYR A 368 58.33 33.38 53.96
N GLU A 369 57.89 33.44 55.25
CA GLU A 369 56.48 33.40 55.58
C GLU A 369 55.70 34.59 55.01
N THR A 370 56.32 35.78 54.97
CA THR A 370 55.74 37.00 54.41
C THR A 370 55.58 36.85 52.93
N LYS A 371 56.55 36.27 52.22
CA LYS A 371 56.48 35.94 50.78
C LYS A 371 55.29 35.01 50.48
N ILE A 372 55.12 33.92 51.26
CA ILE A 372 54.00 32.99 51.09
C ILE A 372 52.67 33.67 51.31
N LYS A 373 52.52 34.53 52.34
CA LYS A 373 51.31 35.30 52.60
C LYS A 373 50.95 36.25 51.43
N LYS A 374 51.95 36.94 50.89
CA LYS A 374 51.79 37.81 49.72
C LYS A 374 51.32 37.04 48.48
N ILE A 375 51.92 35.90 48.19
CA ILE A 375 51.51 35.04 47.05
C ILE A 375 50.07 34.51 47.24
N ALA A 376 49.72 34.09 48.45
CA ALA A 376 48.36 33.64 48.74
C ALA A 376 47.31 34.76 48.60
N ALA A 377 47.62 35.95 49.03
CA ALA A 377 46.76 37.12 48.87
C ALA A 377 46.63 37.52 47.38
N ALA A 378 47.73 37.55 46.63
CA ALA A 378 47.73 37.78 45.17
C ALA A 378 46.87 36.74 44.41
N LYS A 379 47.01 35.46 44.78
CA LYS A 379 46.16 34.40 44.22
C LYS A 379 44.67 34.69 44.33
N ILE A 380 44.20 35.09 45.50
CA ILE A 380 42.79 35.38 45.76
C ILE A 380 42.32 36.57 44.89
N ARG A 381 43.12 37.66 44.85
CA ARG A 381 42.76 38.85 44.04
C ARG A 381 42.73 38.53 42.55
N ILE A 382 43.74 37.87 42.03
CA ILE A 382 43.82 37.45 40.61
C ILE A 382 42.66 36.53 40.29
N ASP A 383 42.36 35.52 41.11
CA ASP A 383 41.28 34.56 40.88
C ASP A 383 39.90 35.25 40.86
N THR A 384 39.67 36.20 41.79
CA THR A 384 38.45 36.99 41.80
C THR A 384 38.21 37.76 40.50
N VAL A 385 39.30 38.36 39.95
CA VAL A 385 39.24 39.07 38.67
C VAL A 385 38.96 38.06 37.52
N LEU A 386 39.66 36.94 37.51
CA LEU A 386 39.49 35.89 36.50
C LEU A 386 38.07 35.33 36.49
N CYS A 387 37.53 34.95 37.66
CA CYS A 387 36.16 34.43 37.78
C CYS A 387 35.11 35.45 37.29
N LYS A 388 35.29 36.73 37.63
CA LYS A 388 34.39 37.81 37.19
C LYS A 388 34.37 37.95 35.65
N TYR A 389 35.50 38.02 35.00
CA TYR A 389 35.59 38.31 33.57
C TYR A 389 35.41 37.05 32.70
N CYS A 390 35.74 35.85 33.19
CA CYS A 390 35.47 34.59 32.52
C CYS A 390 34.07 34.04 32.83
N LYS A 391 33.29 34.67 33.71
CA LYS A 391 31.97 34.23 34.17
C LYS A 391 32.01 32.75 34.67
N SER A 392 33.00 32.44 35.50
CA SER A 392 33.15 31.16 36.15
C SER A 392 32.69 31.22 37.58
N ASN A 393 31.93 30.23 38.03
CA ASN A 393 31.58 30.05 39.43
C ASN A 393 32.67 29.31 40.23
N ASP A 394 33.56 28.61 39.51
CA ASP A 394 34.66 27.88 40.12
C ASP A 394 35.97 28.67 40.01
N SER A 395 36.87 28.46 41.01
CA SER A 395 38.19 29.08 41.05
C SER A 395 39.01 28.68 39.82
N ILE A 396 39.44 29.67 39.05
CA ILE A 396 40.24 29.50 37.83
C ILE A 396 41.71 29.36 38.17
N LEU A 397 42.20 30.11 39.19
CA LEU A 397 43.58 30.05 39.62
C LEU A 397 43.72 29.09 40.80
N GLN A 398 44.20 27.92 40.55
CA GLN A 398 44.32 26.86 41.56
C GLN A 398 45.78 26.62 42.01
N SER A 399 45.93 26.04 43.18
CA SER A 399 47.24 25.57 43.67
C SER A 399 47.16 24.11 44.06
N LYS A 400 48.19 23.34 43.76
CA LYS A 400 48.37 21.95 44.15
C LYS A 400 49.75 21.75 44.79
N LYS A 401 49.90 20.64 45.53
CA LYS A 401 51.22 20.21 46.02
C LYS A 401 52.02 19.70 44.80
N ASN A 402 53.34 19.96 44.78
CA ASN A 402 54.19 19.42 43.75
C ASN A 402 54.23 17.89 43.83
N ILE A 403 54.21 17.21 42.71
CA ILE A 403 54.13 15.75 42.62
C ILE A 403 55.42 15.10 43.18
N HIS A 404 56.57 15.78 42.96
CA HIS A 404 57.89 15.21 43.31
C HIS A 404 58.33 15.63 44.72
N ASP A 405 57.83 16.74 45.27
CA ASP A 405 58.13 17.15 46.64
C ASP A 405 56.90 17.88 47.24
N SER A 406 56.21 17.19 48.15
CA SER A 406 54.97 17.64 48.79
C SER A 406 55.09 18.90 49.67
N ARG A 407 56.37 19.29 50.01
CA ARG A 407 56.65 20.51 50.74
C ARG A 407 56.46 21.77 49.88
N PHE A 408 56.57 21.62 48.59
CA PHE A 408 56.38 22.73 47.65
C PHE A 408 54.98 22.74 47.04
N LYS A 409 54.46 23.98 46.80
CA LYS A 409 53.18 24.17 46.10
C LYS A 409 53.44 24.69 44.69
N GLU A 410 52.54 24.43 43.80
CA GLU A 410 52.50 24.91 42.45
C GLU A 410 51.16 25.62 42.17
N MET A 411 51.17 26.65 41.32
CA MET A 411 49.98 27.39 40.90
C MET A 411 49.77 27.25 39.42
N PHE A 412 48.53 27.08 39.01
CA PHE A 412 48.15 26.86 37.60
C PHE A 412 46.76 27.39 37.30
N LEU A 413 46.53 27.67 36.05
CA LEU A 413 45.18 27.99 35.55
C LEU A 413 44.43 26.70 35.24
N LYS A 414 43.27 26.50 35.90
CA LYS A 414 42.32 25.42 35.57
C LYS A 414 41.34 25.97 34.59
N ILE A 415 41.58 25.69 33.30
CA ILE A 415 40.76 26.17 32.21
C ILE A 415 40.43 24.93 31.37
N ASP A 416 39.14 24.56 31.42
CA ASP A 416 38.55 23.46 30.61
C ASP A 416 38.09 23.92 29.25
#